data_9083e54cdb3b31c68735b37345f33d99
#
_entry.id   9083e54cdb3b31c68735b37345f33d99
#
_cell.length_a   1.000
_cell.length_b   1.000
_cell.length_c   1.000
_cell.angle_alpha   90.00
_cell.angle_beta   90.00
_cell.angle_gamma   90.00
#
_symmetry.space_group_name_H-M   'P 1'
#
loop_
_entity.id
_entity.type
_entity.pdbx_description
1 polymer ?
#
loop_
_entity_poly.entity_id
_entity_poly.type
_entity_poly.pdbx_seq_one_letter_code
_entity_poly.pdbx_strand_id
1 'polypeptide(L)'
;STPELSFAVRELGCDGGIMVTASHNPAKYNGYKVYGADGCQIANEAADRILDEINSVDTFSDYKIVDFKEGLETGIIEYISENTFNEFIDAVSTQTFIGDDVNKDVKIAYTPLYGTGLRCVTTCLKKNGFTNIEVVKEQATPNGDFPTCPYPNPEIRQALEVGLKVAKDVGADILIATDPDCDRVGIAIKQGDDFRLFSGNEVGVLLTDFIAKRKVAMGIMPKKPVVVKTIVTTDLVNRVADDYGIETRDV
;
A
#
# COMPACT_ATOMS: atom_id res chain seq x y z
N SER A 1 2.16 7.62 3.00
CA SER A 1 1.67 6.59 2.06
C SER A 1 0.19 6.83 1.71
N THR A 2 -0.27 6.30 0.58
CA THR A 2 -1.67 6.41 0.15
C THR A 2 -2.66 5.81 1.18
N PRO A 3 -2.42 4.60 1.76
CA PRO A 3 -3.27 4.07 2.82
C PRO A 3 -3.28 4.92 4.09
N GLU A 4 -2.15 5.53 4.45
CA GLU A 4 -2.04 6.42 5.61
C GLU A 4 -2.84 7.71 5.41
N LEU A 5 -2.82 8.29 4.19
CA LEU A 5 -3.66 9.44 3.85
C LEU A 5 -5.15 9.12 4.01
N SER A 6 -5.61 8.00 3.44
CA SER A 6 -6.99 7.54 3.57
C SER A 6 -7.43 7.39 5.04
N PHE A 7 -6.54 6.85 5.88
CA PHE A 7 -6.77 6.76 7.32
C PHE A 7 -6.83 8.14 7.98
N ALA A 8 -5.82 8.99 7.73
CA ALA A 8 -5.70 10.30 8.35
C ALA A 8 -6.88 11.23 8.04
N VAL A 9 -7.42 11.20 6.81
CA VAL A 9 -8.61 11.97 6.44
C VAL A 9 -9.78 11.68 7.39
N ARG A 10 -10.02 10.42 7.70
CA ARG A 10 -11.12 10.01 8.60
C ARG A 10 -10.79 10.27 10.06
N GLU A 11 -9.57 9.96 10.48
CA GLU A 11 -9.13 10.08 11.88
C GLU A 11 -9.12 11.54 12.34
N LEU A 12 -8.70 12.45 11.46
CA LEU A 12 -8.59 13.87 11.75
C LEU A 12 -9.88 14.64 11.39
N GLY A 13 -10.89 13.98 10.82
CA GLY A 13 -12.14 14.62 10.39
C GLY A 13 -11.95 15.66 9.28
N CYS A 14 -11.04 15.39 8.33
CA CYS A 14 -10.77 16.28 7.21
C CYS A 14 -11.92 16.27 6.19
N ASP A 15 -12.14 17.37 5.50
CA ASP A 15 -13.11 17.47 4.39
C ASP A 15 -12.67 16.69 3.15
N GLY A 16 -11.37 16.42 3.01
CA GLY A 16 -10.81 15.64 1.92
C GLY A 16 -9.30 15.46 2.05
N GLY A 17 -8.72 14.75 1.11
CA GLY A 17 -7.29 14.49 1.05
C GLY A 17 -6.75 14.44 -0.38
N ILE A 18 -5.48 14.80 -0.55
CA ILE A 18 -4.80 14.75 -1.84
C ILE A 18 -3.48 13.98 -1.67
N MET A 19 -3.27 12.97 -2.51
CA MET A 19 -2.00 12.28 -2.68
C MET A 19 -1.39 12.66 -4.02
N VAL A 20 -0.29 13.40 -3.99
CA VAL A 20 0.47 13.71 -5.21
C VAL A 20 1.35 12.51 -5.55
N THR A 21 0.97 11.78 -6.58
CA THR A 21 1.64 10.54 -7.01
C THR A 21 1.28 10.17 -8.45
N ALA A 22 2.22 9.58 -9.16
CA ALA A 22 1.96 8.84 -10.40
C ALA A 22 1.92 7.31 -10.15
N SER A 23 1.79 6.88 -8.87
CA SER A 23 1.84 5.48 -8.45
C SER A 23 3.11 4.79 -8.98
N HIS A 24 2.99 3.69 -9.67
CA HIS A 24 4.06 2.89 -10.24
C HIS A 24 4.45 3.27 -11.69
N ASN A 25 3.95 4.40 -12.19
CA ASN A 25 4.30 4.88 -13.51
C ASN A 25 5.74 5.45 -13.55
N PRO A 26 6.38 5.48 -14.73
CA PRO A 26 7.69 6.10 -14.91
C PRO A 26 7.76 7.57 -14.48
N ALA A 27 8.95 8.04 -14.12
CA ALA A 27 9.24 9.39 -13.62
C ALA A 27 8.68 10.56 -14.50
N LYS A 28 8.51 10.34 -15.81
CA LYS A 28 7.94 11.35 -16.70
C LYS A 28 6.45 11.63 -16.48
N TYR A 29 5.74 10.77 -15.76
CA TYR A 29 4.34 10.97 -15.43
C TYR A 29 4.21 11.66 -14.08
N ASN A 30 3.18 12.49 -13.97
CA ASN A 30 2.75 13.11 -12.73
C ASN A 30 1.24 12.94 -12.57
N GLY A 31 0.74 13.10 -11.36
CA GLY A 31 -0.68 12.99 -11.09
C GLY A 31 -1.00 13.19 -9.61
N TYR A 32 -2.28 13.09 -9.30
CA TYR A 32 -2.75 13.11 -7.92
C TYR A 32 -4.03 12.27 -7.79
N LYS A 33 -4.24 11.74 -6.59
CA LYS A 33 -5.46 11.05 -6.19
C LYS A 33 -6.20 11.91 -5.18
N VAL A 34 -7.50 12.10 -5.36
CA VAL A 34 -8.36 12.88 -4.46
C VAL A 34 -9.21 11.95 -3.63
N TYR A 35 -9.31 12.23 -2.34
CA TYR A 35 -10.09 11.46 -1.36
C TYR A 35 -11.17 12.35 -0.75
N GLY A 36 -12.36 11.79 -0.57
CA GLY A 36 -13.45 12.44 0.16
C GLY A 36 -13.28 12.33 1.67
N ALA A 37 -14.16 12.99 2.43
CA ALA A 37 -14.15 12.95 3.90
C ALA A 37 -14.33 11.54 4.49
N ASP A 38 -14.85 10.61 3.71
CA ASP A 38 -14.97 9.19 4.07
C ASP A 38 -13.65 8.41 3.94
N GLY A 39 -12.58 9.05 3.47
CA GLY A 39 -11.28 8.45 3.21
C GLY A 39 -11.25 7.55 1.97
N CYS A 40 -12.29 7.57 1.14
CA CYS A 40 -12.31 6.85 -0.13
C CYS A 40 -11.86 7.74 -1.28
N GLN A 41 -11.22 7.17 -2.28
CA GLN A 41 -10.95 7.90 -3.52
C GLN A 41 -12.27 8.28 -4.17
N ILE A 42 -12.40 9.55 -4.62
CA ILE A 42 -13.65 10.08 -5.16
C ILE A 42 -14.11 9.32 -6.42
N ALA A 43 -15.43 9.16 -6.55
CA ALA A 43 -16.06 8.58 -7.73
C ALA A 43 -16.18 9.61 -8.87
N ASN A 44 -16.47 9.12 -10.09
CA ASN A 44 -16.47 9.91 -11.31
C ASN A 44 -17.28 11.20 -11.22
N GLU A 45 -18.51 11.17 -10.67
CA GLU A 45 -19.36 12.37 -10.57
C GLU A 45 -18.72 13.49 -9.75
N ALA A 46 -18.05 13.16 -8.63
CA ALA A 46 -17.33 14.14 -7.83
C ALA A 46 -16.06 14.61 -8.52
N ALA A 47 -15.36 13.69 -9.23
CA ALA A 47 -14.17 14.00 -10.01
C ALA A 47 -14.51 14.98 -11.15
N ASP A 48 -15.61 14.77 -11.88
CA ASP A 48 -16.05 15.66 -12.97
C ASP A 48 -16.33 17.06 -12.46
N ARG A 49 -17.04 17.21 -11.32
CA ARG A 49 -17.29 18.52 -10.71
C ARG A 49 -16.02 19.25 -10.30
N ILE A 50 -15.05 18.54 -9.71
CA ILE A 50 -13.76 19.12 -9.34
C ILE A 50 -12.99 19.52 -10.59
N LEU A 51 -13.04 18.72 -11.65
CA LEU A 51 -12.37 19.02 -12.91
C LEU A 51 -13.00 20.27 -13.58
N ASP A 52 -14.30 20.42 -13.53
CA ASP A 52 -15.00 21.63 -14.04
C ASP A 52 -14.55 22.87 -13.29
N GLU A 53 -14.44 22.82 -11.95
CA GLU A 53 -13.92 23.93 -11.16
C GLU A 53 -12.46 24.25 -11.50
N ILE A 54 -11.60 23.23 -11.61
CA ILE A 54 -10.20 23.42 -12.02
C ILE A 54 -10.11 24.09 -13.40
N ASN A 55 -10.94 23.67 -14.36
CA ASN A 55 -10.95 24.24 -15.71
C ASN A 55 -11.49 25.68 -15.76
N SER A 56 -12.26 26.11 -14.75
CA SER A 56 -12.78 27.48 -14.63
C SER A 56 -11.77 28.48 -14.07
N VAL A 57 -10.66 27.97 -13.48
CA VAL A 57 -9.63 28.79 -12.80
C VAL A 57 -8.51 29.10 -13.78
N ASP A 58 -8.11 30.39 -13.86
CA ASP A 58 -6.85 30.75 -14.53
C ASP A 58 -5.66 30.31 -13.68
N THR A 59 -4.90 29.36 -14.21
CA THR A 59 -3.75 28.76 -13.54
C THR A 59 -2.67 29.77 -13.12
N PHE A 60 -2.64 30.96 -13.73
CA PHE A 60 -1.61 31.96 -13.46
C PHE A 60 -2.09 33.15 -12.62
N SER A 61 -3.38 33.38 -12.48
CA SER A 61 -3.91 34.56 -11.80
C SER A 61 -4.87 34.28 -10.64
N ASP A 62 -5.61 33.17 -10.67
CA ASP A 62 -6.73 32.96 -9.76
C ASP A 62 -6.41 32.11 -8.52
N TYR A 63 -5.14 31.78 -8.27
CA TYR A 63 -4.73 31.01 -7.11
C TYR A 63 -4.26 31.89 -5.95
N LYS A 64 -4.54 31.43 -4.74
CA LYS A 64 -4.04 32.04 -3.51
C LYS A 64 -2.86 31.24 -2.99
N ILE A 65 -1.76 31.93 -2.69
CA ILE A 65 -0.57 31.33 -2.09
C ILE A 65 -0.42 31.87 -0.67
N VAL A 66 -0.09 30.99 0.26
CA VAL A 66 0.49 31.33 1.56
C VAL A 66 1.96 30.92 1.56
N ASP A 67 2.85 31.76 2.11
CA ASP A 67 4.22 31.35 2.35
C ASP A 67 4.23 30.16 3.31
N PHE A 68 5.04 29.14 3.00
CA PHE A 68 5.04 27.90 3.77
C PHE A 68 5.39 28.11 5.25
N LYS A 69 6.36 28.99 5.53
CA LYS A 69 6.78 29.30 6.89
C LYS A 69 5.69 30.08 7.64
N GLU A 70 5.11 31.08 6.98
CA GLU A 70 3.97 31.84 7.51
C GLU A 70 2.78 30.91 7.78
N GLY A 71 2.49 29.98 6.86
CA GLY A 71 1.44 28.98 7.03
C GLY A 71 1.63 28.11 8.27
N LEU A 72 2.86 27.68 8.55
CA LEU A 72 3.19 26.92 9.76
C LEU A 72 3.08 27.79 11.03
N GLU A 73 3.58 29.04 10.99
CA GLU A 73 3.54 29.97 12.14
C GLU A 73 2.11 30.38 12.51
N THR A 74 1.22 30.46 11.53
CA THR A 74 -0.19 30.85 11.73
C THR A 74 -1.14 29.66 11.94
N GLY A 75 -0.67 28.42 11.82
CA GLY A 75 -1.48 27.21 11.94
C GLY A 75 -2.38 26.93 10.75
N ILE A 76 -2.20 27.62 9.61
CA ILE A 76 -2.87 27.30 8.34
C ILE A 76 -2.32 25.99 7.76
N ILE A 77 -1.03 25.71 8.01
CA ILE A 77 -0.34 24.49 7.64
C ILE A 77 0.09 23.78 8.92
N GLU A 78 -0.24 22.52 9.05
CA GLU A 78 0.17 21.68 10.17
C GLU A 78 0.71 20.33 9.68
N TYR A 79 1.71 19.81 10.36
CA TYR A 79 2.15 18.43 10.17
C TYR A 79 1.28 17.49 10.99
N ILE A 80 0.93 16.33 10.40
CA ILE A 80 0.25 15.28 11.17
C ILE A 80 1.14 14.80 12.32
N SER A 81 0.50 14.54 13.46
CA SER A 81 1.21 14.10 14.66
C SER A 81 1.75 12.67 14.53
N GLU A 82 2.78 12.35 15.30
CA GLU A 82 3.27 10.97 15.48
C GLU A 82 2.16 10.05 16.03
N ASN A 83 1.21 10.59 16.78
CA ASN A 83 0.08 9.83 17.30
C ASN A 83 -0.80 9.29 16.17
N THR A 84 -1.16 10.11 15.19
CA THR A 84 -1.95 9.69 14.02
C THR A 84 -1.26 8.58 13.24
N PHE A 85 0.08 8.65 13.08
CA PHE A 85 0.85 7.56 12.48
C PHE A 85 0.76 6.26 13.31
N ASN A 86 0.90 6.35 14.62
CA ASN A 86 0.81 5.18 15.50
C ASN A 86 -0.60 4.56 15.47
N GLU A 87 -1.64 5.37 15.46
CA GLU A 87 -3.03 4.94 15.32
C GLU A 87 -3.28 4.24 13.99
N PHE A 88 -2.69 4.74 12.90
CA PHE A 88 -2.70 4.04 11.61
C PHE A 88 -2.06 2.64 11.70
N ILE A 89 -0.87 2.54 12.28
CA ILE A 89 -0.17 1.24 12.47
C ILE A 89 -0.98 0.31 13.37
N ASP A 90 -1.64 0.84 14.39
CA ASP A 90 -2.52 0.08 15.28
C ASP A 90 -3.72 -0.46 14.52
N ALA A 91 -4.39 0.38 13.74
CA ALA A 91 -5.52 0.00 12.90
C ALA A 91 -5.14 -1.11 11.90
N VAL A 92 -3.99 -0.98 11.22
CA VAL A 92 -3.47 -2.03 10.33
C VAL A 92 -3.21 -3.32 11.09
N SER A 93 -2.62 -3.24 12.28
CA SER A 93 -2.30 -4.42 13.10
C SER A 93 -3.55 -5.16 13.58
N THR A 94 -4.70 -4.50 13.70
CA THR A 94 -5.98 -5.19 14.02
C THR A 94 -6.44 -6.15 12.93
N GLN A 95 -5.92 -6.00 11.70
CA GLN A 95 -6.22 -6.89 10.57
C GLN A 95 -5.27 -8.10 10.50
N THR A 96 -4.43 -8.27 11.51
CA THR A 96 -3.49 -9.39 11.59
C THR A 96 -4.18 -10.63 12.15
N PHE A 97 -4.21 -11.70 11.35
CA PHE A 97 -4.76 -13.01 11.75
C PHE A 97 -3.65 -14.04 12.04
N ILE A 98 -2.53 -13.58 12.58
CA ILE A 98 -1.35 -14.39 12.87
C ILE A 98 -1.54 -15.00 14.27
N GLY A 99 -1.41 -16.34 14.35
CA GLY A 99 -1.36 -17.06 15.62
C GLY A 99 0.07 -17.35 16.06
N ASP A 100 0.21 -18.05 17.20
CA ASP A 100 1.51 -18.48 17.74
C ASP A 100 2.19 -19.56 16.87
N ASP A 101 1.45 -20.16 15.96
CA ASP A 101 1.91 -21.18 14.99
C ASP A 101 2.69 -20.60 13.81
N VAL A 102 2.74 -19.28 13.67
CA VAL A 102 3.47 -18.62 12.57
C VAL A 102 4.92 -18.39 12.95
N ASN A 103 5.84 -18.91 12.11
CA ASN A 103 7.26 -18.61 12.27
C ASN A 103 7.55 -17.13 11.99
N LYS A 104 7.96 -16.39 13.03
CA LYS A 104 8.31 -14.98 12.93
C LYS A 104 9.80 -14.72 12.66
N ASP A 105 10.62 -15.79 12.66
CA ASP A 105 12.07 -15.69 12.39
C ASP A 105 12.37 -15.64 10.87
N VAL A 106 11.33 -15.66 10.04
CA VAL A 106 11.46 -15.54 8.58
C VAL A 106 12.29 -14.29 8.24
N LYS A 107 13.30 -14.46 7.40
CA LYS A 107 14.17 -13.37 6.98
C LYS A 107 13.57 -12.67 5.77
N ILE A 108 13.25 -11.39 5.96
CA ILE A 108 12.56 -10.54 4.98
C ILE A 108 13.56 -9.56 4.37
N ALA A 109 13.70 -9.55 3.05
CA ALA A 109 14.25 -8.42 2.33
C ALA A 109 13.08 -7.48 1.96
N TYR A 110 13.23 -6.17 2.18
CA TYR A 110 12.19 -5.20 1.88
C TYR A 110 12.70 -4.04 1.05
N THR A 111 11.96 -3.68 -0.02
CA THR A 111 12.21 -2.48 -0.80
C THR A 111 10.95 -1.63 -0.96
N PRO A 112 11.01 -0.32 -0.68
CA PRO A 112 9.94 0.63 -0.98
C PRO A 112 9.99 1.16 -2.42
N LEU A 113 10.86 0.65 -3.28
CA LEU A 113 11.07 1.12 -4.66
C LEU A 113 11.16 2.66 -4.76
N TYR A 114 12.02 3.26 -3.92
CA TYR A 114 12.20 4.72 -3.79
C TYR A 114 10.96 5.49 -3.32
N GLY A 115 9.98 4.80 -2.75
CA GLY A 115 8.70 5.37 -2.33
C GLY A 115 8.58 5.61 -0.83
N THR A 116 7.35 5.82 -0.40
CA THR A 116 6.98 6.25 0.96
C THR A 116 6.77 5.10 1.96
N GLY A 117 6.82 3.83 1.50
CA GLY A 117 6.45 2.67 2.32
C GLY A 117 7.42 2.30 3.44
N LEU A 118 8.67 2.80 3.42
CA LEU A 118 9.72 2.34 4.33
C LEU A 118 9.28 2.36 5.80
N ARG A 119 8.81 3.51 6.28
CA ARG A 119 8.41 3.69 7.67
C ARG A 119 7.21 2.83 8.03
N CYS A 120 6.13 2.91 7.25
CA CYS A 120 4.89 2.20 7.53
C CYS A 120 5.09 0.68 7.56
N VAL A 121 5.70 0.11 6.51
CA VAL A 121 5.85 -1.33 6.36
C VAL A 121 6.79 -1.90 7.41
N THR A 122 7.96 -1.30 7.63
CA THR A 122 8.92 -1.83 8.61
C THR A 122 8.40 -1.71 10.05
N THR A 123 7.67 -0.64 10.37
CA THR A 123 7.04 -0.47 11.69
C THR A 123 5.93 -1.51 11.89
N CYS A 124 5.06 -1.70 10.89
CA CYS A 124 4.00 -2.70 10.95
C CYS A 124 4.55 -4.12 11.12
N LEU A 125 5.54 -4.51 10.32
CA LEU A 125 6.18 -5.82 10.43
C LEU A 125 6.79 -6.05 11.82
N LYS A 126 7.58 -5.09 12.32
CA LYS A 126 8.20 -5.17 13.66
C LYS A 126 7.17 -5.26 14.78
N LYS A 127 6.10 -4.45 14.70
CA LYS A 127 5.01 -4.48 15.68
C LYS A 127 4.32 -5.85 15.73
N ASN A 128 4.23 -6.55 14.61
CA ASN A 128 3.66 -7.89 14.51
C ASN A 128 4.67 -9.02 14.76
N GLY A 129 5.90 -8.66 15.19
CA GLY A 129 6.93 -9.62 15.62
C GLY A 129 7.90 -10.06 14.53
N PHE A 130 7.80 -9.56 13.31
CA PHE A 130 8.77 -9.80 12.25
C PHE A 130 9.91 -8.79 12.35
N THR A 131 11.00 -9.17 13.01
CA THR A 131 12.13 -8.26 13.29
C THR A 131 13.33 -8.50 12.40
N ASN A 132 13.39 -9.66 11.72
CA ASN A 132 14.50 -10.03 10.85
C ASN A 132 14.30 -9.43 9.44
N ILE A 133 14.45 -8.11 9.34
CA ILE A 133 14.19 -7.33 8.12
C ILE A 133 15.49 -6.70 7.61
N GLU A 134 15.87 -7.00 6.39
CA GLU A 134 16.94 -6.31 5.66
C GLU A 134 16.32 -5.36 4.63
N VAL A 135 16.57 -4.07 4.79
CA VAL A 135 16.09 -3.06 3.86
C VAL A 135 17.05 -2.91 2.70
N VAL A 136 16.53 -2.88 1.47
CA VAL A 136 17.29 -2.60 0.25
C VAL A 136 17.71 -1.13 0.23
N LYS A 137 18.89 -0.84 0.78
CA LYS A 137 19.38 0.53 1.07
C LYS A 137 19.40 1.43 -0.16
N GLU A 138 19.75 0.87 -1.31
CA GLU A 138 19.84 1.61 -2.58
C GLU A 138 18.48 2.20 -3.00
N GLN A 139 17.37 1.54 -2.64
CA GLN A 139 16.01 1.94 -3.00
C GLN A 139 15.21 2.49 -1.81
N ALA A 140 15.84 2.70 -0.65
CA ALA A 140 15.16 3.04 0.60
C ALA A 140 14.78 4.52 0.71
N THR A 141 15.56 5.41 0.10
CA THR A 141 15.30 6.85 0.14
C THR A 141 14.40 7.26 -1.03
N PRO A 142 13.33 8.03 -0.78
CA PRO A 142 12.48 8.52 -1.85
C PRO A 142 13.26 9.25 -2.95
N ASN A 143 13.05 8.83 -4.20
CA ASN A 143 13.68 9.44 -5.37
C ASN A 143 12.78 9.31 -6.59
N GLY A 144 12.25 10.42 -7.08
CA GLY A 144 11.34 10.47 -8.23
C GLY A 144 11.97 10.12 -9.59
N ASP A 145 13.31 10.01 -9.66
CA ASP A 145 14.01 9.59 -10.90
C ASP A 145 14.06 8.07 -11.06
N PHE A 146 13.77 7.29 -9.99
CA PHE A 146 13.77 5.82 -9.98
C PHE A 146 15.01 5.18 -10.66
N PRO A 147 16.24 5.51 -10.26
CA PRO A 147 17.46 5.24 -11.01
C PRO A 147 17.71 3.75 -11.31
N THR A 148 17.23 2.83 -10.45
CA THR A 148 17.41 1.38 -10.67
C THR A 148 16.14 0.66 -11.11
N CYS A 149 15.00 1.34 -11.11
CA CYS A 149 13.71 0.76 -11.52
C CYS A 149 12.85 1.79 -12.26
N PRO A 150 13.14 2.09 -13.54
CA PRO A 150 12.41 3.11 -14.32
C PRO A 150 10.88 2.92 -14.36
N TYR A 151 10.41 1.72 -14.07
CA TYR A 151 9.02 1.34 -13.86
C TYR A 151 8.90 0.74 -12.45
N PRO A 152 8.60 1.54 -11.41
CA PRO A 152 8.62 1.09 -10.01
C PRO A 152 7.37 0.28 -9.65
N ASN A 153 7.02 -0.71 -10.49
CA ASN A 153 5.91 -1.62 -10.29
C ASN A 153 6.40 -2.91 -9.61
N PRO A 154 5.95 -3.23 -8.40
CA PRO A 154 6.41 -4.38 -7.65
C PRO A 154 6.01 -5.74 -8.25
N GLU A 155 5.16 -5.77 -9.28
CA GLU A 155 4.84 -7.00 -10.03
C GLU A 155 5.81 -7.27 -11.18
N ILE A 156 6.68 -6.33 -11.52
CA ILE A 156 7.63 -6.45 -12.64
C ILE A 156 8.99 -6.90 -12.11
N ARG A 157 9.49 -8.03 -12.63
CA ARG A 157 10.80 -8.57 -12.23
C ARG A 157 11.91 -7.52 -12.31
N GLN A 158 11.94 -6.71 -13.35
CA GLN A 158 12.96 -5.67 -13.55
C GLN A 158 13.02 -4.65 -12.41
N ALA A 159 11.87 -4.28 -11.83
CA ALA A 159 11.84 -3.38 -10.67
C ALA A 159 12.44 -4.03 -9.41
N LEU A 160 12.39 -5.35 -9.33
CA LEU A 160 12.82 -6.14 -8.18
C LEU A 160 14.28 -6.62 -8.26
N GLU A 161 15.01 -6.39 -9.36
CA GLU A 161 16.36 -6.96 -9.56
C GLU A 161 17.34 -6.60 -8.43
N VAL A 162 17.35 -5.34 -7.98
CA VAL A 162 18.20 -4.91 -6.84
C VAL A 162 17.76 -5.61 -5.56
N GLY A 163 16.45 -5.67 -5.30
CA GLY A 163 15.88 -6.37 -4.15
C GLY A 163 16.17 -7.86 -4.16
N LEU A 164 16.05 -8.52 -5.31
CA LEU A 164 16.36 -9.94 -5.48
C LEU A 164 17.85 -10.25 -5.24
N LYS A 165 18.73 -9.36 -5.70
CA LYS A 165 20.17 -9.49 -5.42
C LYS A 165 20.42 -9.39 -3.91
N VAL A 166 19.91 -8.35 -3.25
CA VAL A 166 20.05 -8.19 -1.79
C VAL A 166 19.47 -9.40 -1.07
N ALA A 167 18.28 -9.87 -1.45
CA ALA A 167 17.63 -11.03 -0.84
C ALA A 167 18.51 -12.29 -0.94
N LYS A 168 19.16 -12.52 -2.08
CA LYS A 168 20.13 -13.62 -2.26
C LYS A 168 21.35 -13.44 -1.39
N ASP A 169 21.97 -12.26 -1.41
CA ASP A 169 23.22 -11.97 -0.70
C ASP A 169 23.06 -12.13 0.83
N VAL A 170 21.89 -11.75 1.36
CA VAL A 170 21.62 -11.89 2.79
C VAL A 170 20.95 -13.21 3.17
N GLY A 171 20.60 -14.06 2.20
CA GLY A 171 19.91 -15.32 2.42
C GLY A 171 18.48 -15.13 2.94
N ALA A 172 17.75 -14.15 2.40
CA ALA A 172 16.35 -13.93 2.77
C ALA A 172 15.43 -15.08 2.30
N ASP A 173 14.36 -15.31 3.03
CA ASP A 173 13.32 -16.29 2.67
C ASP A 173 12.27 -15.68 1.74
N ILE A 174 12.02 -14.38 1.90
CA ILE A 174 11.03 -13.61 1.12
C ILE A 174 11.58 -12.22 0.80
N LEU A 175 11.30 -11.74 -0.41
CA LEU A 175 11.39 -10.33 -0.78
C LEU A 175 9.99 -9.75 -0.79
N ILE A 176 9.79 -8.64 -0.12
CA ILE A 176 8.59 -7.81 -0.16
C ILE A 176 8.96 -6.47 -0.81
N ALA A 177 8.14 -6.02 -1.74
CA ALA A 177 8.27 -4.72 -2.39
C ALA A 177 6.94 -3.97 -2.38
N THR A 178 6.98 -2.66 -2.18
CA THR A 178 5.82 -1.79 -2.35
C THR A 178 6.10 -0.77 -3.44
N ASP A 179 5.05 -0.36 -4.16
CA ASP A 179 5.17 0.73 -5.11
C ASP A 179 5.38 2.10 -4.40
N PRO A 180 5.71 3.17 -5.12
CA PRO A 180 6.12 4.43 -4.50
C PRO A 180 5.11 5.04 -3.53
N ASP A 181 3.82 4.95 -3.76
CA ASP A 181 2.79 5.46 -2.85
C ASP A 181 2.23 4.40 -1.90
N CYS A 182 2.79 3.18 -1.97
CA CYS A 182 2.59 2.09 -1.01
C CYS A 182 1.13 1.60 -0.92
N ASP A 183 0.44 1.53 -2.07
CA ASP A 183 -0.90 0.92 -2.16
C ASP A 183 -0.89 -0.43 -2.89
N ARG A 184 0.29 -0.88 -3.37
CA ARG A 184 0.52 -2.19 -3.97
C ARG A 184 1.64 -2.93 -3.28
N VAL A 185 1.58 -4.26 -3.36
CA VAL A 185 2.63 -5.16 -2.87
C VAL A 185 2.99 -6.20 -3.91
N GLY A 186 4.30 -6.42 -4.08
CA GLY A 186 4.85 -7.55 -4.81
C GLY A 186 5.66 -8.42 -3.88
N ILE A 187 5.63 -9.72 -4.09
CA ILE A 187 6.40 -10.67 -3.31
C ILE A 187 7.17 -11.65 -4.20
N ALA A 188 8.35 -12.03 -3.71
CA ALA A 188 9.10 -13.15 -4.26
C ALA A 188 9.57 -14.04 -3.11
N ILE A 189 9.41 -15.36 -3.27
CA ILE A 189 9.73 -16.36 -2.26
C ILE A 189 10.93 -17.18 -2.75
N LYS A 190 11.87 -17.45 -1.85
CA LYS A 190 13.02 -18.30 -2.11
C LYS A 190 12.58 -19.69 -2.54
N GLN A 191 13.12 -20.15 -3.67
CA GLN A 191 12.89 -21.48 -4.21
C GLN A 191 14.24 -22.06 -4.70
N GLY A 192 14.83 -22.93 -3.90
CA GLY A 192 16.20 -23.40 -4.14
C GLY A 192 17.20 -22.25 -4.08
N ASP A 193 17.97 -22.06 -5.14
CA ASP A 193 18.97 -20.99 -5.26
C ASP A 193 18.43 -19.69 -5.89
N ASP A 194 17.15 -19.64 -6.23
CA ASP A 194 16.52 -18.48 -6.85
C ASP A 194 15.26 -18.03 -6.10
N PHE A 195 14.60 -17.00 -6.61
CA PHE A 195 13.33 -16.44 -6.11
C PHE A 195 12.24 -16.59 -7.16
N ARG A 196 11.10 -17.12 -6.75
CA ARG A 196 9.86 -17.12 -7.53
C ARG A 196 9.05 -15.89 -7.20
N LEU A 197 8.74 -15.06 -8.20
CA LEU A 197 7.79 -13.98 -8.10
C LEU A 197 6.36 -14.51 -8.11
N PHE A 198 5.50 -13.90 -7.29
CA PHE A 198 4.07 -14.15 -7.29
C PHE A 198 3.35 -12.99 -7.96
N SER A 199 2.43 -13.30 -8.85
CA SER A 199 1.53 -12.32 -9.43
C SER A 199 0.51 -11.83 -8.40
N GLY A 200 -0.06 -10.63 -8.61
CA GLY A 200 -1.13 -10.11 -7.75
C GLY A 200 -2.32 -11.07 -7.66
N ASN A 201 -2.65 -11.77 -8.73
CA ASN A 201 -3.69 -12.81 -8.73
C ASN A 201 -3.36 -13.99 -7.80
N GLU A 202 -2.12 -14.50 -7.84
CA GLU A 202 -1.69 -15.57 -6.93
C GLU A 202 -1.73 -15.12 -5.47
N VAL A 203 -1.24 -13.90 -5.20
CA VAL A 203 -1.28 -13.32 -3.85
C VAL A 203 -2.71 -13.14 -3.37
N GLY A 204 -3.61 -12.63 -4.21
CA GLY A 204 -5.03 -12.45 -3.88
C GLY A 204 -5.73 -13.76 -3.51
N VAL A 205 -5.47 -14.84 -4.26
CA VAL A 205 -6.00 -16.19 -3.94
C VAL A 205 -5.47 -16.70 -2.61
N LEU A 206 -4.14 -16.60 -2.39
CA LEU A 206 -3.51 -17.05 -1.14
C LEU A 206 -4.02 -16.27 0.07
N LEU A 207 -4.19 -14.95 -0.06
CA LEU A 207 -4.73 -14.12 1.02
C LEU A 207 -6.20 -14.45 1.29
N THR A 208 -7.00 -14.71 0.28
CA THR A 208 -8.41 -15.11 0.45
C THR A 208 -8.53 -16.41 1.24
N ASP A 209 -7.75 -17.44 0.86
CA ASP A 209 -7.71 -18.71 1.60
C ASP A 209 -7.22 -18.52 3.03
N PHE A 210 -6.07 -17.84 3.20
CA PHE A 210 -5.46 -17.61 4.52
C PHE A 210 -6.43 -16.89 5.48
N ILE A 211 -7.00 -15.76 5.03
CA ILE A 211 -7.90 -14.95 5.88
C ILE A 211 -9.17 -15.73 6.22
N ALA A 212 -9.78 -16.40 5.24
CA ALA A 212 -10.98 -17.21 5.46
C ALA A 212 -10.72 -18.33 6.46
N LYS A 213 -9.65 -19.11 6.24
CA LYS A 213 -9.23 -20.19 7.13
C LYS A 213 -8.97 -19.72 8.57
N ARG A 214 -8.27 -18.60 8.72
CA ARG A 214 -7.99 -18.02 10.05
C ARG A 214 -9.27 -17.52 10.74
N LYS A 215 -10.15 -16.82 10.03
CA LYS A 215 -11.42 -16.36 10.61
C LYS A 215 -12.31 -17.51 11.04
N VAL A 216 -12.35 -18.61 10.28
CA VAL A 216 -13.07 -19.83 10.67
C VAL A 216 -12.44 -20.43 11.93
N ALA A 217 -11.11 -20.60 11.96
CA ALA A 217 -10.41 -21.20 13.11
C ALA A 217 -10.57 -20.37 14.39
N MET A 218 -10.64 -19.05 14.27
CA MET A 218 -10.84 -18.11 15.39
C MET A 218 -12.32 -17.94 15.78
N GLY A 219 -13.27 -18.51 15.03
CA GLY A 219 -14.72 -18.36 15.29
C GLY A 219 -15.24 -16.94 15.06
N ILE A 220 -14.56 -16.13 14.23
CA ILE A 220 -14.89 -14.73 13.94
C ILE A 220 -15.35 -14.50 12.49
N MET A 221 -15.70 -15.59 11.77
CA MET A 221 -16.26 -15.44 10.43
C MET A 221 -17.58 -14.65 10.50
N PRO A 222 -17.75 -13.58 9.71
CA PRO A 222 -19.01 -12.84 9.64
C PRO A 222 -20.20 -13.72 9.25
N LYS A 223 -21.39 -13.36 9.67
CA LYS A 223 -22.62 -14.09 9.27
C LYS A 223 -22.90 -14.05 7.77
N LYS A 224 -22.47 -12.99 7.11
CA LYS A 224 -22.57 -12.78 5.66
C LYS A 224 -21.23 -12.30 5.12
N PRO A 225 -20.25 -13.21 5.00
CA PRO A 225 -18.94 -12.85 4.51
C PRO A 225 -19.00 -12.55 3.00
N VAL A 226 -18.28 -11.52 2.57
CA VAL A 226 -18.21 -11.12 1.16
C VAL A 226 -16.75 -10.87 0.80
N VAL A 227 -16.33 -11.39 -0.35
CA VAL A 227 -15.10 -11.00 -1.03
C VAL A 227 -15.46 -10.11 -2.22
N VAL A 228 -14.81 -8.96 -2.32
CA VAL A 228 -14.96 -8.05 -3.45
C VAL A 228 -13.68 -8.13 -4.29
N LYS A 229 -13.83 -8.34 -5.58
CA LYS A 229 -12.72 -8.36 -6.55
C LYS A 229 -13.07 -7.57 -7.80
N THR A 230 -12.04 -7.15 -8.53
CA THR A 230 -12.25 -6.53 -9.85
C THR A 230 -12.43 -7.61 -10.93
N ILE A 231 -13.02 -7.22 -12.07
CA ILE A 231 -13.23 -8.10 -13.23
C ILE A 231 -11.92 -8.67 -13.80
N VAL A 232 -10.78 -8.03 -13.55
CA VAL A 232 -9.45 -8.50 -14.01
C VAL A 232 -8.80 -9.49 -13.03
N THR A 233 -9.40 -9.69 -11.86
CA THR A 233 -8.92 -10.67 -10.87
C THR A 233 -9.37 -12.07 -11.26
N THR A 234 -8.50 -13.06 -11.06
CA THR A 234 -8.76 -14.45 -11.40
C THR A 234 -10.03 -15.02 -10.74
N ASP A 235 -10.80 -15.81 -11.47
CA ASP A 235 -11.97 -16.52 -10.93
C ASP A 235 -11.62 -17.65 -9.95
N LEU A 236 -10.33 -17.96 -9.76
CA LEU A 236 -9.92 -18.90 -8.71
C LEU A 236 -10.29 -18.38 -7.32
N VAL A 237 -10.35 -17.06 -7.12
CA VAL A 237 -10.85 -16.45 -5.88
C VAL A 237 -12.28 -16.89 -5.57
N ASN A 238 -13.16 -16.99 -6.59
CA ASN A 238 -14.55 -17.43 -6.42
C ASN A 238 -14.59 -18.87 -5.89
N ARG A 239 -13.74 -19.76 -6.44
CA ARG A 239 -13.68 -21.16 -6.01
C ARG A 239 -13.24 -21.29 -4.55
N VAL A 240 -12.22 -20.53 -4.17
CA VAL A 240 -11.76 -20.51 -2.78
C VAL A 240 -12.84 -19.92 -1.85
N ALA A 241 -13.50 -18.84 -2.26
CA ALA A 241 -14.57 -18.22 -1.49
C ALA A 241 -15.75 -19.20 -1.28
N ASP A 242 -16.15 -19.94 -2.33
CA ASP A 242 -17.23 -20.94 -2.28
C ASP A 242 -16.95 -22.03 -1.23
N ASP A 243 -15.69 -22.51 -1.11
CA ASP A 243 -15.29 -23.52 -0.13
C ASP A 243 -15.51 -23.06 1.33
N TYR A 244 -15.52 -21.75 1.57
CA TYR A 244 -15.78 -21.14 2.88
C TYR A 244 -17.18 -20.56 3.03
N GLY A 245 -18.06 -20.71 2.03
CA GLY A 245 -19.40 -20.11 2.02
C GLY A 245 -19.39 -18.57 1.96
N ILE A 246 -18.41 -18.00 1.29
CA ILE A 246 -18.22 -16.56 1.14
C ILE A 246 -18.81 -16.10 -0.19
N GLU A 247 -19.69 -15.10 -0.17
CA GLU A 247 -20.21 -14.47 -1.38
C GLU A 247 -19.09 -13.70 -2.10
N THR A 248 -18.98 -13.84 -3.43
CA THR A 248 -18.07 -13.03 -4.24
C THR A 248 -18.81 -11.97 -5.02
N ARG A 249 -18.28 -10.75 -5.07
CA ARG A 249 -18.79 -9.64 -5.87
C ARG A 249 -17.72 -9.09 -6.78
N ASP A 250 -18.05 -8.98 -8.06
CA ASP A 250 -17.21 -8.32 -9.08
C ASP A 250 -17.56 -6.83 -9.17
N VAL A 251 -16.53 -5.96 -9.30
CA VAL A 251 -16.63 -4.52 -9.47
C VAL A 251 -15.75 -4.05 -10.63
#